data_13b3be7ef90ccfad7d4d4ec3435883a5
#
_entry.id   13b3be7ef90ccfad7d4d4ec3435883a5
#
_cell.length_a   1.000
_cell.length_b   1.000
_cell.length_c   1.000
_cell.angle_alpha   90.00
_cell.angle_beta   90.00
_cell.angle_gamma   90.00
#
_symmetry.space_group_name_H-M   'P 1'
#
loop_
_entity.id
_entity.type
_entity.pdbx_description
1 polymer ?
#
loop_
_entity_poly.entity_id
_entity_poly.type
_entity_poly.pdbx_seq_one_letter_code
_entity_poly.pdbx_strand_id
1 'polypeptide(L)'
;MKKSEKKLFFSLTYEFLEVYMRIQMLRSPATIESYRDALTVFRRYLRDELHMRVDSFGFADCTRDLVMGFMEHLSAVGNKPGPRNQRLAAIKSYLWFAAEKDMALQSVAISVGRVKSCRNPKKEKPILDEQAITLLLDAPPNTRIGMRDRTILILLYDSAARLDEILSLRKADLFLSTGSPCIRVVGKGQKERVIGLTERTSTHLKQYLSVFHTKDTEATDLLFYTTIRGETGKMSEANVERLLKKYAAQVRETYPDIPERVHPHMLRRTRATGLYRDGVDLSIISRFLGHAQLETTRIYATPSVEMMRRAIAKMPMAALDEDPIWDADADAMMAKLCGLR
;
A
#
# COMPACT_ATOMS: atom_id res chain seq x y z
N MET A 1 38.04 38.46 -7.22
CA MET A 1 37.14 37.40 -6.81
C MET A 1 35.98 37.31 -7.81
N LYS A 2 35.91 36.25 -8.66
CA LYS A 2 34.76 36.06 -9.54
C LYS A 2 33.53 35.81 -8.63
N LYS A 3 32.48 36.65 -8.76
CA LYS A 3 31.16 36.36 -8.17
C LYS A 3 30.76 34.97 -8.66
N SER A 4 30.74 33.98 -7.77
CA SER A 4 30.18 32.65 -8.08
C SER A 4 28.74 32.87 -8.58
N GLU A 5 28.47 32.53 -9.83
CA GLU A 5 27.10 32.61 -10.35
C GLU A 5 26.20 31.77 -9.45
N LYS A 6 25.21 32.42 -8.87
CA LYS A 6 24.24 31.79 -7.96
C LYS A 6 23.46 30.73 -8.73
N LYS A 7 23.72 29.44 -8.47
CA LYS A 7 22.93 28.35 -9.08
C LYS A 7 21.50 28.39 -8.56
N LEU A 8 20.55 28.60 -9.45
CA LEU A 8 19.12 28.64 -9.12
C LEU A 8 18.63 27.28 -8.66
N PHE A 9 17.84 27.26 -7.60
CA PHE A 9 17.34 26.02 -6.99
C PHE A 9 16.59 25.14 -7.98
N PHE A 10 15.70 25.68 -8.81
CA PHE A 10 14.89 24.90 -9.73
C PHE A 10 15.56 24.62 -11.10
N SER A 11 16.80 25.04 -11.32
CA SER A 11 17.48 24.87 -12.60
C SER A 11 17.74 23.40 -12.99
N LEU A 12 17.84 22.52 -12.01
CA LEU A 12 18.11 21.10 -12.22
C LEU A 12 16.86 20.21 -12.16
N THR A 13 15.65 20.80 -12.00
CA THR A 13 14.42 20.00 -11.84
C THR A 13 14.09 19.12 -13.04
N TYR A 14 14.27 19.60 -14.25
CA TYR A 14 14.06 18.81 -15.46
C TYR A 14 15.02 17.61 -15.50
N GLU A 15 16.31 17.84 -15.29
CA GLU A 15 17.31 16.79 -15.30
C GLU A 15 17.06 15.76 -14.19
N PHE A 16 16.67 16.22 -13.01
CA PHE A 16 16.30 15.34 -11.90
C PHE A 16 15.11 14.45 -12.23
N LEU A 17 14.02 15.04 -12.73
CA LEU A 17 12.76 14.30 -12.95
C LEU A 17 12.81 13.43 -14.22
N GLU A 18 13.30 14.00 -15.35
CA GLU A 18 13.20 13.34 -16.65
C GLU A 18 14.43 12.49 -17.00
N VAL A 19 15.62 12.89 -16.55
CA VAL A 19 16.83 12.12 -16.85
C VAL A 19 17.16 11.18 -15.69
N TYR A 20 17.43 11.73 -14.50
CA TYR A 20 17.85 10.94 -13.35
C TYR A 20 16.77 9.96 -12.88
N MET A 21 15.59 10.45 -12.53
CA MET A 21 14.52 9.57 -12.02
C MET A 21 13.93 8.66 -13.08
N ARG A 22 13.67 9.16 -14.29
CA ARG A 22 13.00 8.40 -15.35
C ARG A 22 13.94 7.41 -16.03
N ILE A 23 15.10 7.89 -16.48
CA ILE A 23 16.01 7.09 -17.34
C ILE A 23 17.01 6.31 -16.48
N GLN A 24 17.72 6.97 -15.55
CA GLN A 24 18.78 6.30 -14.79
C GLN A 24 18.24 5.43 -13.67
N MET A 25 17.26 5.93 -12.91
CA MET A 25 16.70 5.21 -11.76
C MET A 25 15.46 4.38 -12.11
N LEU A 26 14.95 4.45 -13.34
CA LEU A 26 13.76 3.73 -13.84
C LEU A 26 12.56 3.82 -12.87
N ARG A 27 12.34 5.02 -12.32
CA ARG A 27 11.20 5.25 -11.42
C ARG A 27 9.89 5.27 -12.21
N SER A 28 8.82 4.79 -11.57
CA SER A 28 7.50 4.79 -12.20
C SER A 28 7.01 6.22 -12.49
N PRO A 29 6.19 6.40 -13.56
CA PRO A 29 5.60 7.72 -13.88
C PRO A 29 4.88 8.35 -12.68
N ALA A 30 4.13 7.56 -11.92
CA ALA A 30 3.43 8.02 -10.71
C ALA A 30 4.41 8.54 -9.63
N THR A 31 5.59 7.92 -9.47
CA THR A 31 6.62 8.39 -8.55
C THR A 31 7.18 9.73 -9.03
N ILE A 32 7.48 9.86 -10.32
CA ILE A 32 8.01 11.11 -10.91
C ILE A 32 7.01 12.23 -10.74
N GLU A 33 5.75 11.99 -11.03
CA GLU A 33 4.66 12.98 -10.87
C GLU A 33 4.51 13.42 -9.42
N SER A 34 4.56 12.49 -8.48
CA SER A 34 4.53 12.77 -7.04
C SER A 34 5.70 13.67 -6.58
N TYR A 35 6.89 13.51 -7.15
CA TYR A 35 8.05 14.35 -6.87
C TYR A 35 7.91 15.73 -7.55
N ARG A 36 7.38 15.77 -8.77
CA ARG A 36 7.04 17.01 -9.48
C ARG A 36 6.05 17.86 -8.69
N ASP A 37 4.98 17.23 -8.20
CA ASP A 37 3.98 17.88 -7.36
C ASP A 37 4.60 18.43 -6.08
N ALA A 38 5.46 17.66 -5.42
CA ALA A 38 6.13 18.09 -4.20
C ALA A 38 6.99 19.35 -4.42
N LEU A 39 7.80 19.37 -5.49
CA LEU A 39 8.61 20.54 -5.85
C LEU A 39 7.75 21.72 -6.31
N THR A 40 6.63 21.46 -6.97
CA THR A 40 5.65 22.48 -7.36
C THR A 40 5.02 23.15 -6.15
N VAL A 41 4.61 22.35 -5.14
CA VAL A 41 4.05 22.88 -3.88
C VAL A 41 5.10 23.68 -3.12
N PHE A 42 6.35 23.23 -3.09
CA PHE A 42 7.45 23.98 -2.47
C PHE A 42 7.68 25.32 -3.19
N ARG A 43 7.69 25.33 -4.52
CA ARG A 43 7.80 26.57 -5.31
C ARG A 43 6.67 27.55 -5.02
N ARG A 44 5.42 27.05 -4.88
CA ARG A 44 4.26 27.89 -4.53
C ARG A 44 4.45 28.51 -3.14
N TYR A 45 4.87 27.73 -2.16
CA TYR A 45 5.16 28.24 -0.81
C TYR A 45 6.18 29.39 -0.83
N LEU A 46 7.29 29.24 -1.56
CA LEU A 46 8.28 30.30 -1.69
C LEU A 46 7.70 31.59 -2.29
N ARG A 47 6.86 31.45 -3.31
CA ARG A 47 6.26 32.59 -4.02
C ARG A 47 5.13 33.25 -3.22
N ASP A 48 4.18 32.44 -2.73
CA ASP A 48 2.90 32.93 -2.23
C ASP A 48 2.96 33.31 -0.75
N GLU A 49 3.73 32.56 0.06
CA GLU A 49 3.84 32.78 1.50
C GLU A 49 5.07 33.61 1.88
N LEU A 50 6.21 33.35 1.22
CA LEU A 50 7.46 34.05 1.53
C LEU A 50 7.74 35.22 0.57
N HIS A 51 6.91 35.45 -0.45
CA HIS A 51 7.07 36.48 -1.48
C HIS A 51 8.45 36.48 -2.14
N MET A 52 9.08 35.29 -2.20
CA MET A 52 10.41 35.13 -2.78
C MET A 52 10.30 34.92 -4.30
N ARG A 53 11.18 35.66 -5.01
CA ARG A 53 11.30 35.47 -6.46
C ARG A 53 12.00 34.15 -6.76
N VAL A 54 11.32 33.28 -7.49
CA VAL A 54 11.81 31.93 -7.86
C VAL A 54 13.04 32.01 -8.78
N ASP A 55 13.13 33.05 -9.59
CA ASP A 55 14.24 33.34 -10.50
C ASP A 55 15.50 33.87 -9.81
N SER A 56 15.43 34.15 -8.52
CA SER A 56 16.55 34.57 -7.70
C SER A 56 16.85 33.63 -6.53
N PHE A 57 15.98 32.60 -6.31
CA PHE A 57 16.16 31.63 -5.26
C PHE A 57 17.17 30.56 -5.66
N GLY A 58 18.31 30.54 -5.00
CA GLY A 58 19.38 29.58 -5.25
C GLY A 58 19.42 28.44 -4.26
N PHE A 59 20.28 27.46 -4.53
CA PHE A 59 20.45 26.31 -3.61
C PHE A 59 20.90 26.73 -2.21
N ALA A 60 21.77 27.73 -2.10
CA ALA A 60 22.25 28.24 -0.82
C ALA A 60 21.15 28.89 0.05
N ASP A 61 20.08 29.38 -0.59
CA ASP A 61 18.93 29.95 0.11
C ASP A 61 18.02 28.89 0.71
N CYS A 62 18.12 27.63 0.24
CA CYS A 62 17.34 26.50 0.75
C CYS A 62 17.94 26.02 2.08
N THR A 63 17.76 26.82 3.11
CA THR A 63 18.25 26.48 4.45
C THR A 63 17.36 25.44 5.15
N ARG A 64 17.91 24.85 6.21
CA ARG A 64 17.14 23.95 7.08
C ARG A 64 15.90 24.65 7.66
N ASP A 65 16.05 25.88 8.12
CA ASP A 65 14.96 26.62 8.78
C ASP A 65 13.85 26.97 7.78
N LEU A 66 14.20 27.31 6.54
CA LEU A 66 13.23 27.52 5.48
C LEU A 66 12.42 26.25 5.20
N VAL A 67 13.08 25.08 5.13
CA VAL A 67 12.38 23.80 4.92
C VAL A 67 11.55 23.41 6.15
N MET A 68 11.98 23.74 7.37
CA MET A 68 11.16 23.57 8.58
C MET A 68 9.91 24.46 8.53
N GLY A 69 10.04 25.73 8.17
CA GLY A 69 8.90 26.63 7.96
C GLY A 69 7.93 26.12 6.90
N PHE A 70 8.44 25.54 5.80
CA PHE A 70 7.59 24.86 4.81
C PHE A 70 6.81 23.68 5.43
N MET A 71 7.44 22.86 6.27
CA MET A 71 6.78 21.75 6.95
C MET A 71 5.72 22.23 7.95
N GLU A 72 5.93 23.37 8.60
CA GLU A 72 4.97 24.03 9.49
C GLU A 72 3.78 24.59 8.70
N HIS A 73 4.04 25.32 7.61
CA HIS A 73 3.01 25.80 6.69
C HIS A 73 2.13 24.66 6.19
N LEU A 74 2.73 23.55 5.73
CA LEU A 74 1.95 22.36 5.31
C LEU A 74 1.06 21.84 6.43
N SER A 75 1.47 21.95 7.69
CA SER A 75 0.63 21.59 8.83
C SER A 75 -0.53 22.54 9.02
N ALA A 76 -0.27 23.84 8.95
CA ALA A 76 -1.24 24.90 9.14
C ALA A 76 -2.38 24.83 8.09
N VAL A 77 -2.04 24.49 6.83
CA VAL A 77 -3.03 24.26 5.77
C VAL A 77 -3.67 22.86 5.79
N GLY A 78 -3.53 22.13 6.89
CA GLY A 78 -4.24 20.86 7.12
C GLY A 78 -3.65 19.62 6.47
N ASN A 79 -2.42 19.65 5.96
CA ASN A 79 -1.79 18.46 5.40
C ASN A 79 -1.46 17.42 6.49
N LYS A 80 -1.87 16.17 6.25
CA LYS A 80 -1.54 15.03 7.13
C LYS A 80 -0.03 14.73 7.15
N PRO A 81 0.50 14.05 8.20
CA PRO A 81 1.93 13.72 8.29
C PRO A 81 2.50 12.96 7.09
N GLY A 82 1.74 12.01 6.50
CA GLY A 82 2.18 11.24 5.34
C GLY A 82 2.56 12.10 4.13
N PRO A 83 1.63 12.89 3.57
CA PRO A 83 1.91 13.84 2.48
C PRO A 83 3.04 14.85 2.81
N ARG A 84 3.12 15.32 4.06
CA ARG A 84 4.20 16.22 4.50
C ARG A 84 5.57 15.53 4.38
N ASN A 85 5.68 14.31 4.90
CA ASN A 85 6.91 13.51 4.85
C ASN A 85 7.31 13.17 3.42
N GLN A 86 6.35 12.90 2.54
CA GLN A 86 6.59 12.64 1.13
C GLN A 86 7.20 13.88 0.42
N ARG A 87 6.66 15.08 0.67
CA ARG A 87 7.22 16.32 0.12
C ARG A 87 8.62 16.62 0.64
N LEU A 88 8.85 16.40 1.93
CA LEU A 88 10.18 16.49 2.52
C LEU A 88 11.18 15.52 1.86
N ALA A 89 10.77 14.27 1.63
CA ALA A 89 11.59 13.27 0.97
C ALA A 89 11.96 13.69 -0.48
N ALA A 90 11.02 14.29 -1.21
CA ALA A 90 11.26 14.78 -2.56
C ALA A 90 12.31 15.94 -2.56
N ILE A 91 12.19 16.91 -1.65
CA ILE A 91 13.15 18.02 -1.50
C ILE A 91 14.53 17.46 -1.15
N LYS A 92 14.63 16.55 -0.18
CA LYS A 92 15.90 15.93 0.21
C LYS A 92 16.54 15.16 -0.95
N SER A 93 15.77 14.36 -1.67
CA SER A 93 16.26 13.61 -2.83
C SER A 93 16.78 14.53 -3.93
N TYR A 94 16.08 15.63 -4.19
CA TYR A 94 16.49 16.63 -5.16
C TYR A 94 17.80 17.33 -4.74
N LEU A 95 17.93 17.69 -3.47
CA LEU A 95 19.17 18.32 -2.95
C LEU A 95 20.36 17.35 -3.01
N TRP A 96 20.16 16.07 -2.71
CA TRP A 96 21.24 15.09 -2.85
C TRP A 96 21.65 14.90 -4.32
N PHE A 97 20.69 14.83 -5.24
CA PHE A 97 21.00 14.82 -6.68
C PHE A 97 21.81 16.04 -7.10
N ALA A 98 21.43 17.25 -6.63
CA ALA A 98 22.17 18.46 -6.91
C ALA A 98 23.59 18.43 -6.31
N ALA A 99 23.76 17.87 -5.11
CA ALA A 99 25.04 17.72 -4.44
C ALA A 99 25.98 16.70 -5.13
N GLU A 100 25.42 15.67 -5.78
CA GLU A 100 26.19 14.76 -6.64
C GLU A 100 26.75 15.45 -7.88
N LYS A 101 26.02 16.45 -8.40
CA LYS A 101 26.44 17.27 -9.54
C LYS A 101 27.43 18.36 -9.17
N ASP A 102 27.32 18.89 -7.95
CA ASP A 102 28.17 19.97 -7.44
C ASP A 102 28.44 19.80 -5.96
N MET A 103 29.66 19.40 -5.64
CA MET A 103 30.10 19.17 -4.26
C MET A 103 29.93 20.40 -3.34
N ALA A 104 29.94 21.63 -3.90
CA ALA A 104 29.68 22.85 -3.11
C ALA A 104 28.28 22.86 -2.47
N LEU A 105 27.32 22.07 -2.98
CA LEU A 105 25.96 21.96 -2.47
C LEU A 105 25.79 20.88 -1.37
N GLN A 106 26.84 20.11 -1.05
CA GLN A 106 26.75 19.06 -0.04
C GLN A 106 26.36 19.60 1.34
N SER A 107 26.87 20.76 1.74
CA SER A 107 26.52 21.38 3.02
C SER A 107 25.02 21.66 3.15
N VAL A 108 24.38 22.08 2.07
CA VAL A 108 22.92 22.32 1.99
C VAL A 108 22.17 20.99 2.08
N ALA A 109 22.57 19.99 1.30
CA ALA A 109 21.94 18.66 1.30
C ALA A 109 22.02 18.00 2.69
N ILE A 110 23.18 18.09 3.35
CA ILE A 110 23.39 17.59 4.72
C ILE A 110 22.52 18.35 5.72
N SER A 111 22.49 19.67 5.66
CA SER A 111 21.73 20.52 6.59
C SER A 111 20.24 20.24 6.51
N VAL A 112 19.66 20.23 5.30
CA VAL A 112 18.25 19.90 5.07
C VAL A 112 17.99 18.41 5.34
N GLY A 113 18.96 17.54 5.08
CA GLY A 113 18.89 16.11 5.41
C GLY A 113 18.56 15.85 6.88
N ARG A 114 19.01 16.71 7.79
CA ARG A 114 18.73 16.62 9.23
C ARG A 114 17.32 17.03 9.66
N VAL A 115 16.50 17.60 8.77
CA VAL A 115 15.08 17.87 9.06
C VAL A 115 14.37 16.54 9.30
N LYS A 116 13.81 16.36 10.50
CA LYS A 116 13.13 15.12 10.88
C LYS A 116 11.76 15.01 10.21
N SER A 117 11.42 13.81 9.77
CA SER A 117 10.07 13.48 9.33
C SER A 117 9.08 13.60 10.49
N CYS A 118 7.86 14.04 10.21
CA CYS A 118 6.78 14.07 11.19
C CYS A 118 6.44 12.65 11.64
N ARG A 119 6.22 12.46 12.94
CA ARG A 119 5.70 11.20 13.45
C ARG A 119 4.32 10.94 12.84
N ASN A 120 4.19 9.80 12.19
CA ASN A 120 2.94 9.35 11.62
C ASN A 120 2.48 8.12 12.42
N PRO A 121 1.57 8.29 13.39
CA PRO A 121 1.10 7.16 14.19
C PRO A 121 0.46 6.13 13.28
N LYS A 122 0.93 4.88 13.37
CA LYS A 122 0.34 3.75 12.65
C LYS A 122 -1.03 3.48 13.27
N LYS A 123 -2.09 4.03 12.67
CA LYS A 123 -3.46 3.62 12.99
C LYS A 123 -3.70 2.24 12.40
N GLU A 124 -4.37 1.38 13.14
CA GLU A 124 -4.91 0.16 12.56
C GLU A 124 -5.81 0.54 11.38
N LYS A 125 -5.51 -0.08 10.26
CA LYS A 125 -6.28 0.19 9.05
C LYS A 125 -7.44 -0.80 9.02
N PRO A 126 -8.69 -0.37 8.82
CA PRO A 126 -9.84 -1.25 8.85
C PRO A 126 -9.71 -2.37 7.80
N ILE A 127 -10.25 -3.52 8.16
CA ILE A 127 -10.47 -4.66 7.27
C ILE A 127 -11.97 -4.93 7.20
N LEU A 128 -12.39 -5.67 6.20
CA LEU A 128 -13.77 -6.17 6.11
C LEU A 128 -13.87 -7.50 6.86
N ASP A 129 -14.96 -7.74 7.55
CA ASP A 129 -15.27 -9.04 8.08
C ASP A 129 -15.81 -9.97 6.98
N GLU A 130 -16.05 -11.23 7.31
CA GLU A 130 -16.46 -12.25 6.36
C GLU A 130 -17.83 -11.95 5.74
N GLN A 131 -18.76 -11.42 6.53
CA GLN A 131 -20.09 -11.06 6.06
C GLN A 131 -20.03 -9.85 5.10
N ALA A 132 -19.29 -8.80 5.45
CA ALA A 132 -19.11 -7.63 4.59
C ALA A 132 -18.47 -7.99 3.24
N ILE A 133 -17.47 -8.89 3.24
CA ILE A 133 -16.86 -9.40 1.99
C ILE A 133 -17.88 -10.13 1.15
N THR A 134 -18.63 -11.06 1.72
CA THR A 134 -19.64 -11.85 1.00
C THR A 134 -20.68 -10.94 0.35
N LEU A 135 -21.25 -10.02 1.12
CA LEU A 135 -22.23 -9.06 0.62
C LEU A 135 -21.65 -8.14 -0.47
N LEU A 136 -20.39 -7.70 -0.32
CA LEU A 136 -19.74 -6.85 -1.31
C LEU A 136 -19.48 -7.58 -2.64
N LEU A 137 -19.07 -8.85 -2.60
CA LEU A 137 -18.82 -9.66 -3.79
C LEU A 137 -20.12 -10.03 -4.52
N ASP A 138 -21.22 -10.13 -3.79
CA ASP A 138 -22.54 -10.46 -4.34
C ASP A 138 -23.36 -9.22 -4.76
N ALA A 139 -22.96 -8.02 -4.36
CA ALA A 139 -23.66 -6.77 -4.67
C ALA A 139 -23.79 -6.43 -6.17
N PRO A 140 -22.84 -6.79 -7.08
CA PRO A 140 -23.02 -6.55 -8.51
C PRO A 140 -24.24 -7.30 -9.07
N PRO A 141 -25.12 -6.64 -9.84
CA PRO A 141 -26.36 -7.26 -10.37
C PRO A 141 -26.04 -8.32 -11.43
N ASN A 142 -27.05 -9.18 -11.74
CA ASN A 142 -26.95 -10.17 -12.81
C ASN A 142 -27.14 -9.57 -14.20
N THR A 143 -26.25 -8.65 -14.57
CA THR A 143 -26.18 -8.00 -15.90
C THR A 143 -24.79 -8.25 -16.48
N ARG A 144 -24.61 -7.99 -17.80
CA ARG A 144 -23.29 -8.09 -18.43
C ARG A 144 -22.24 -7.24 -17.70
N ILE A 145 -22.56 -5.99 -17.36
CA ILE A 145 -21.67 -5.11 -16.60
C ILE A 145 -21.43 -5.63 -15.18
N GLY A 146 -22.50 -6.08 -14.49
CA GLY A 146 -22.37 -6.62 -13.14
C GLY A 146 -21.56 -7.90 -13.10
N MET A 147 -21.60 -8.75 -14.13
CA MET A 147 -20.70 -9.92 -14.25
C MET A 147 -19.24 -9.49 -14.30
N ARG A 148 -18.90 -8.48 -15.13
CA ARG A 148 -17.54 -7.92 -15.17
C ARG A 148 -17.13 -7.39 -13.79
N ASP A 149 -17.96 -6.61 -13.17
CA ASP A 149 -17.70 -5.94 -11.90
C ASP A 149 -17.49 -6.99 -10.80
N ARG A 150 -18.35 -8.00 -10.73
CA ARG A 150 -18.23 -9.13 -9.80
C ARG A 150 -16.93 -9.89 -10.02
N THR A 151 -16.57 -10.18 -11.27
CA THR A 151 -15.32 -10.88 -11.59
C THR A 151 -14.09 -10.08 -11.15
N ILE A 152 -14.09 -8.76 -11.34
CA ILE A 152 -13.01 -7.87 -10.85
C ILE A 152 -12.91 -7.94 -9.33
N LEU A 153 -14.03 -7.84 -8.61
CA LEU A 153 -14.04 -7.86 -7.14
C LEU A 153 -13.56 -9.19 -6.58
N ILE A 154 -14.07 -10.30 -7.13
CA ILE A 154 -13.66 -11.66 -6.73
C ILE A 154 -12.16 -11.85 -6.97
N LEU A 155 -11.66 -11.47 -8.15
CA LEU A 155 -10.25 -11.64 -8.49
C LEU A 155 -9.34 -10.78 -7.62
N LEU A 156 -9.73 -9.52 -7.33
CA LEU A 156 -9.00 -8.63 -6.42
C LEU A 156 -8.91 -9.20 -5.00
N TYR A 157 -10.00 -9.78 -4.50
CA TYR A 157 -10.04 -10.37 -3.17
C TYR A 157 -9.24 -11.67 -3.10
N ASP A 158 -9.52 -12.63 -3.99
CA ASP A 158 -8.94 -13.97 -3.94
C ASP A 158 -7.42 -13.94 -4.20
N SER A 159 -6.99 -13.22 -5.24
CA SER A 159 -5.56 -13.10 -5.56
C SER A 159 -4.79 -12.16 -4.63
N ALA A 160 -5.48 -11.29 -3.92
CA ALA A 160 -4.88 -10.17 -3.18
C ALA A 160 -3.82 -9.38 -3.98
N ALA A 161 -3.87 -9.40 -5.31
CA ALA A 161 -2.97 -8.65 -6.17
C ALA A 161 -3.22 -7.14 -6.07
N ARG A 162 -2.28 -6.32 -6.54
CA ARG A 162 -2.50 -4.87 -6.63
C ARG A 162 -3.47 -4.56 -7.76
N LEU A 163 -4.24 -3.49 -7.62
CA LEU A 163 -5.24 -3.13 -8.62
C LEU A 163 -4.61 -2.99 -10.02
N ASP A 164 -3.49 -2.28 -10.13
CA ASP A 164 -2.80 -2.12 -11.42
C ASP A 164 -2.31 -3.45 -12.02
N GLU A 165 -1.88 -4.41 -11.18
CA GLU A 165 -1.52 -5.77 -11.61
C GLU A 165 -2.72 -6.50 -12.23
N ILE A 166 -3.90 -6.41 -11.60
CA ILE A 166 -5.14 -7.01 -12.11
C ILE A 166 -5.61 -6.34 -13.41
N LEU A 167 -5.57 -5.01 -13.47
CA LEU A 167 -5.99 -4.27 -14.66
C LEU A 167 -5.01 -4.39 -15.84
N SER A 168 -3.79 -4.84 -15.58
CA SER A 168 -2.76 -5.10 -16.60
C SER A 168 -2.77 -6.54 -17.10
N LEU A 169 -3.56 -7.44 -16.49
CA LEU A 169 -3.65 -8.83 -16.93
C LEU A 169 -4.12 -8.94 -18.38
N ARG A 170 -3.50 -9.87 -19.08
CA ARG A 170 -3.89 -10.28 -20.44
C ARG A 170 -4.49 -11.70 -20.39
N LYS A 171 -5.18 -12.10 -21.43
CA LYS A 171 -5.70 -13.48 -21.56
C LYS A 171 -4.59 -14.52 -21.44
N ALA A 172 -3.41 -14.25 -22.00
CA ALA A 172 -2.23 -15.11 -21.90
C ALA A 172 -1.69 -15.32 -20.48
N ASP A 173 -2.13 -14.50 -19.52
CA ASP A 173 -1.70 -14.60 -18.13
C ASP A 173 -2.60 -15.52 -17.29
N LEU A 174 -3.65 -16.09 -17.88
CA LEU A 174 -4.62 -16.95 -17.22
C LEU A 174 -4.35 -18.43 -17.53
N PHE A 175 -4.18 -19.24 -16.51
CA PHE A 175 -3.98 -20.69 -16.60
C PHE A 175 -5.14 -21.39 -15.89
N LEU A 176 -6.31 -21.42 -16.54
CA LEU A 176 -7.57 -21.89 -15.94
C LEU A 176 -7.92 -23.36 -16.27
N SER A 177 -7.20 -23.98 -17.20
CA SER A 177 -7.46 -25.36 -17.65
C SER A 177 -6.60 -26.40 -16.93
N THR A 178 -5.78 -26.00 -15.98
CA THR A 178 -4.92 -26.88 -15.17
C THR A 178 -5.67 -27.34 -13.92
N GLY A 179 -5.27 -28.48 -13.34
CA GLY A 179 -5.82 -28.95 -12.06
C GLY A 179 -5.58 -28.00 -10.88
N SER A 180 -4.81 -26.93 -11.08
CA SER A 180 -4.55 -25.86 -10.13
C SER A 180 -4.62 -24.51 -10.85
N PRO A 181 -5.81 -23.90 -10.94
CA PRO A 181 -5.98 -22.64 -11.66
C PRO A 181 -5.12 -21.54 -11.06
N CYS A 182 -4.47 -20.76 -11.91
CA CYS A 182 -3.57 -19.67 -11.49
C CYS A 182 -3.52 -18.54 -12.50
N ILE A 183 -2.99 -17.39 -12.04
CA ILE A 183 -2.67 -16.25 -12.88
C ILE A 183 -1.21 -15.86 -12.73
N ARG A 184 -0.62 -15.34 -13.79
CA ARG A 184 0.70 -14.71 -13.78
C ARG A 184 0.52 -13.20 -13.68
N VAL A 185 1.13 -12.56 -12.68
CA VAL A 185 1.10 -11.10 -12.51
C VAL A 185 2.49 -10.52 -12.56
N VAL A 186 2.62 -9.35 -13.16
CA VAL A 186 3.87 -8.59 -13.25
C VAL A 186 3.80 -7.43 -12.26
N GLY A 187 4.65 -7.47 -11.24
CA GLY A 187 4.70 -6.47 -10.19
C GLY A 187 5.71 -5.35 -10.46
N LYS A 188 5.91 -4.50 -9.45
CA LYS A 188 6.87 -3.40 -9.49
C LYS A 188 8.29 -3.91 -9.81
N GLY A 189 8.95 -3.29 -10.78
CA GLY A 189 10.29 -3.67 -11.23
C GLY A 189 10.30 -4.91 -12.12
N GLN A 190 9.21 -5.16 -12.86
CA GLN A 190 9.07 -6.28 -13.82
C GLN A 190 9.22 -7.67 -13.16
N LYS A 191 8.96 -7.77 -11.86
CA LYS A 191 9.01 -9.05 -11.16
C LYS A 191 7.73 -9.81 -11.38
N GLU A 192 7.84 -10.96 -12.03
CA GLU A 192 6.73 -11.88 -12.25
C GLU A 192 6.49 -12.76 -11.01
N ARG A 193 5.23 -13.08 -10.76
CA ARG A 193 4.84 -14.13 -9.82
C ARG A 193 3.55 -14.82 -10.28
N VAL A 194 3.42 -16.08 -9.91
CA VAL A 194 2.20 -16.86 -10.13
C VAL A 194 1.38 -16.85 -8.85
N ILE A 195 0.08 -16.63 -8.99
CA ILE A 195 -0.89 -16.63 -7.90
C ILE A 195 -1.92 -17.73 -8.17
N GLY A 196 -2.01 -18.71 -7.28
CA GLY A 196 -3.07 -19.72 -7.31
C GLY A 196 -4.43 -19.09 -7.04
N LEU A 197 -5.45 -19.56 -7.75
CA LEU A 197 -6.84 -19.13 -7.60
C LEU A 197 -7.68 -20.26 -7.04
N THR A 198 -8.78 -19.88 -6.38
CA THR A 198 -9.81 -20.85 -6.01
C THR A 198 -10.58 -21.32 -7.26
N GLU A 199 -11.16 -22.53 -7.20
CA GLU A 199 -12.03 -23.05 -8.28
C GLU A 199 -13.23 -22.12 -8.53
N ARG A 200 -13.75 -21.49 -7.48
CA ARG A 200 -14.83 -20.51 -7.61
C ARG A 200 -14.39 -19.32 -8.47
N THR A 201 -13.22 -18.76 -8.21
CA THR A 201 -12.65 -17.65 -8.99
C THR A 201 -12.39 -18.07 -10.44
N SER A 202 -11.85 -19.27 -10.65
CA SER A 202 -11.66 -19.84 -11.99
C SER A 202 -12.96 -19.93 -12.77
N THR A 203 -14.04 -20.38 -12.13
CA THR A 203 -15.37 -20.47 -12.75
C THR A 203 -15.90 -19.10 -13.17
N HIS A 204 -15.81 -18.09 -12.30
CA HIS A 204 -16.19 -16.73 -12.65
C HIS A 204 -15.37 -16.15 -13.81
N LEU A 205 -14.07 -16.42 -13.85
CA LEU A 205 -13.21 -16.00 -14.96
C LEU A 205 -13.58 -16.69 -16.27
N LYS A 206 -13.88 -18.00 -16.27
CA LYS A 206 -14.34 -18.72 -17.46
C LYS A 206 -15.65 -18.15 -17.98
N GLN A 207 -16.62 -17.87 -17.11
CA GLN A 207 -17.88 -17.22 -17.47
C GLN A 207 -17.66 -15.82 -18.04
N TYR A 208 -16.79 -15.02 -17.41
CA TYR A 208 -16.43 -13.69 -17.91
C TYR A 208 -15.82 -13.75 -19.31
N LEU A 209 -14.87 -14.65 -19.53
CA LEU A 209 -14.22 -14.84 -20.82
C LEU A 209 -15.21 -15.24 -21.92
N SER A 210 -16.18 -16.10 -21.64
CA SER A 210 -17.18 -16.53 -22.62
C SER A 210 -18.11 -15.40 -23.06
N VAL A 211 -18.30 -14.33 -22.25
CA VAL A 211 -19.17 -13.21 -22.53
C VAL A 211 -18.44 -12.01 -23.12
N PHE A 212 -17.21 -11.75 -22.63
CA PHE A 212 -16.44 -10.55 -22.98
C PHE A 212 -15.30 -10.79 -23.97
N HIS A 213 -14.84 -12.05 -24.09
CA HIS A 213 -13.75 -12.45 -24.97
C HIS A 213 -14.23 -13.57 -25.90
N THR A 214 -14.89 -13.18 -26.97
CA THR A 214 -15.34 -14.10 -28.01
C THR A 214 -14.18 -14.59 -28.88
N LYS A 215 -14.46 -15.42 -29.92
CA LYS A 215 -13.44 -16.12 -30.72
C LYS A 215 -12.42 -15.21 -31.43
N ASP A 216 -12.74 -13.95 -31.65
CA ASP A 216 -11.89 -12.98 -32.37
C ASP A 216 -10.88 -12.24 -31.46
N THR A 217 -10.77 -12.62 -30.17
CA THR A 217 -9.87 -11.98 -29.24
C THR A 217 -8.52 -12.68 -29.15
N GLU A 218 -7.43 -11.91 -29.18
CA GLU A 218 -6.06 -12.44 -29.10
C GLU A 218 -5.63 -12.76 -27.67
N ALA A 219 -4.58 -13.59 -27.53
CA ALA A 219 -3.99 -13.90 -26.22
C ALA A 219 -3.39 -12.65 -25.53
N THR A 220 -2.99 -11.66 -26.33
CA THR A 220 -2.40 -10.39 -25.91
C THR A 220 -3.42 -9.36 -25.42
N ASP A 221 -4.73 -9.61 -25.62
CA ASP A 221 -5.77 -8.68 -25.22
C ASP A 221 -5.87 -8.54 -23.70
N LEU A 222 -6.14 -7.32 -23.26
CA LEU A 222 -6.37 -7.01 -21.84
C LEU A 222 -7.58 -7.78 -21.31
N LEU A 223 -7.43 -8.41 -20.15
CA LEU A 223 -8.53 -9.12 -19.50
C LEU A 223 -9.70 -8.19 -19.19
N PHE A 224 -9.42 -7.04 -18.55
CA PHE A 224 -10.40 -6.01 -18.23
C PHE A 224 -10.12 -4.74 -19.04
N TYR A 225 -11.07 -4.37 -19.85
CA TYR A 225 -10.96 -3.23 -20.77
C TYR A 225 -12.17 -2.31 -20.69
N THR A 226 -12.00 -1.09 -21.16
CA THR A 226 -13.07 -0.15 -21.45
C THR A 226 -13.06 0.20 -22.94
N THR A 227 -14.23 0.37 -23.53
CA THR A 227 -14.35 0.81 -24.91
C THR A 227 -14.86 2.25 -24.93
N ILE A 228 -14.08 3.16 -25.52
CA ILE A 228 -14.41 4.56 -25.66
C ILE A 228 -14.33 4.90 -27.16
N ARG A 229 -15.43 5.34 -27.76
CA ARG A 229 -15.53 5.66 -29.19
C ARG A 229 -15.05 4.56 -30.12
N GLY A 230 -15.28 3.29 -29.75
CA GLY A 230 -14.86 2.11 -30.53
C GLY A 230 -13.46 1.61 -30.23
N GLU A 231 -12.61 2.36 -29.54
CA GLU A 231 -11.28 1.92 -29.15
C GLU A 231 -11.30 1.26 -27.77
N THR A 232 -10.66 0.10 -27.68
CA THR A 232 -10.50 -0.62 -26.41
C THR A 232 -9.19 -0.22 -25.74
N GLY A 233 -9.25 0.06 -24.43
CA GLY A 233 -8.09 0.43 -23.65
C GLY A 233 -8.16 -0.15 -22.24
N LYS A 234 -7.04 -0.08 -21.53
CA LYS A 234 -6.94 -0.51 -20.13
C LYS A 234 -7.97 0.24 -19.27
N MET A 235 -8.72 -0.50 -18.46
CA MET A 235 -9.62 0.11 -17.48
C MET A 235 -8.82 0.92 -16.45
N SER A 236 -9.29 2.14 -16.13
CA SER A 236 -8.60 2.99 -15.15
C SER A 236 -8.85 2.52 -13.71
N GLU A 237 -7.88 2.73 -12.83
CA GLU A 237 -8.03 2.46 -11.38
C GLU A 237 -9.21 3.24 -10.79
N ALA A 238 -9.41 4.48 -11.21
CA ALA A 238 -10.53 5.32 -10.77
C ALA A 238 -11.89 4.71 -11.11
N ASN A 239 -12.01 3.92 -12.20
CA ASN A 239 -13.25 3.20 -12.52
C ASN A 239 -13.53 2.13 -11.46
N VAL A 240 -12.55 1.37 -11.05
CA VAL A 240 -12.70 0.32 -10.02
C VAL A 240 -12.94 0.93 -8.64
N GLU A 241 -12.31 2.04 -8.32
CA GLU A 241 -12.58 2.76 -7.06
C GLU A 241 -14.04 3.26 -7.00
N ARG A 242 -14.56 3.81 -8.11
CA ARG A 242 -15.98 4.23 -8.19
C ARG A 242 -16.93 3.04 -8.07
N LEU A 243 -16.59 1.93 -8.69
CA LEU A 243 -17.33 0.67 -8.61
C LEU A 243 -17.39 0.18 -7.16
N LEU A 244 -16.25 0.09 -6.47
CA LEU A 244 -16.18 -0.29 -5.07
C LEU A 244 -17.00 0.65 -4.17
N LYS A 245 -16.88 1.96 -4.39
CA LYS A 245 -17.67 2.97 -3.64
C LYS A 245 -19.16 2.77 -3.83
N LYS A 246 -19.60 2.50 -5.08
CA LYS A 246 -21.01 2.24 -5.42
C LYS A 246 -21.53 1.02 -4.67
N TYR A 247 -20.86 -0.13 -4.79
CA TYR A 247 -21.34 -1.38 -4.17
C TYR A 247 -21.21 -1.37 -2.64
N ALA A 248 -20.18 -0.74 -2.09
CA ALA A 248 -20.08 -0.54 -0.65
C ALA A 248 -21.20 0.35 -0.10
N ALA A 249 -21.64 1.36 -0.85
CA ALA A 249 -22.80 2.18 -0.46
C ALA A 249 -24.10 1.36 -0.44
N GLN A 250 -24.33 0.52 -1.45
CA GLN A 250 -25.47 -0.39 -1.49
C GLN A 250 -25.48 -1.40 -0.33
N VAL A 251 -24.32 -2.02 -0.05
CA VAL A 251 -24.20 -2.97 1.07
C VAL A 251 -24.45 -2.27 2.40
N ARG A 252 -24.07 -1.01 2.56
CA ARG A 252 -24.26 -0.25 3.81
C ARG A 252 -25.72 -0.05 4.17
N GLU A 253 -26.62 -0.07 3.21
CA GLU A 253 -28.07 0.02 3.48
C GLU A 253 -28.57 -1.18 4.29
N THR A 254 -27.96 -2.35 4.11
CA THR A 254 -28.33 -3.61 4.80
C THR A 254 -27.31 -4.03 5.86
N TYR A 255 -26.08 -3.54 5.78
CA TYR A 255 -24.97 -3.85 6.67
C TYR A 255 -24.19 -2.58 7.04
N PRO A 256 -24.65 -1.81 8.05
CA PRO A 256 -24.07 -0.52 8.42
C PRO A 256 -22.62 -0.57 8.88
N ASP A 257 -22.16 -1.74 9.39
CA ASP A 257 -20.80 -1.92 9.92
C ASP A 257 -19.72 -1.96 8.83
N ILE A 258 -20.08 -2.00 7.54
CA ILE A 258 -19.11 -1.89 6.47
C ILE A 258 -18.43 -0.51 6.52
N PRO A 259 -17.08 -0.44 6.46
CA PRO A 259 -16.36 0.83 6.52
C PRO A 259 -16.86 1.85 5.50
N GLU A 260 -16.91 3.13 5.88
CA GLU A 260 -17.38 4.21 5.01
C GLU A 260 -16.61 4.25 3.68
N ARG A 261 -15.30 4.03 3.72
CA ARG A 261 -14.42 4.06 2.56
C ARG A 261 -13.82 2.69 2.26
N VAL A 262 -14.47 1.94 1.37
CA VAL A 262 -13.92 0.68 0.82
C VAL A 262 -13.06 1.01 -0.40
N HIS A 263 -11.89 0.41 -0.50
CA HIS A 263 -10.93 0.61 -1.59
C HIS A 263 -10.13 -0.67 -1.88
N PRO A 264 -9.49 -0.82 -3.07
CA PRO A 264 -8.84 -2.07 -3.48
C PRO A 264 -7.80 -2.60 -2.48
N HIS A 265 -7.00 -1.73 -1.89
CA HIS A 265 -6.04 -2.12 -0.86
C HIS A 265 -6.67 -2.69 0.42
N MET A 266 -7.94 -2.35 0.70
CA MET A 266 -8.67 -2.95 1.82
C MET A 266 -8.99 -4.41 1.53
N LEU A 267 -9.46 -4.75 0.33
CA LEU A 267 -9.70 -6.15 -0.09
C LEU A 267 -8.43 -6.99 0.06
N ARG A 268 -7.32 -6.51 -0.47
CA ARG A 268 -6.01 -7.16 -0.36
C ARG A 268 -5.60 -7.37 1.11
N ARG A 269 -5.82 -6.36 1.96
CA ARG A 269 -5.50 -6.44 3.39
C ARG A 269 -6.39 -7.44 4.09
N THR A 270 -7.68 -7.42 3.82
CA THR A 270 -8.64 -8.38 4.38
C THR A 270 -8.24 -9.81 4.05
N ARG A 271 -7.90 -10.10 2.78
CA ARG A 271 -7.44 -11.43 2.37
C ARG A 271 -6.14 -11.83 3.06
N ALA A 272 -5.15 -10.93 3.10
CA ALA A 272 -3.88 -11.20 3.77
C ALA A 272 -4.02 -11.46 5.27
N THR A 273 -4.89 -10.68 5.95
CA THR A 273 -5.19 -10.88 7.37
C THR A 273 -5.97 -12.18 7.60
N GLY A 274 -6.90 -12.53 6.71
CA GLY A 274 -7.61 -13.81 6.74
C GLY A 274 -6.64 -14.98 6.66
N LEU A 275 -5.78 -15.01 5.64
CA LEU A 275 -4.74 -16.05 5.49
C LEU A 275 -3.85 -16.19 6.74
N TYR A 276 -3.46 -15.06 7.35
CA TYR A 276 -2.69 -15.09 8.59
C TYR A 276 -3.50 -15.68 9.76
N ARG A 277 -4.78 -15.32 9.90
CA ARG A 277 -5.67 -15.87 10.93
C ARG A 277 -5.93 -17.37 10.74
N ASP A 278 -5.93 -17.85 9.50
CA ASP A 278 -6.05 -19.27 9.14
C ASP A 278 -4.73 -20.05 9.38
N GLY A 279 -3.69 -19.38 9.88
CA GLY A 279 -2.41 -19.99 10.26
C GLY A 279 -1.41 -20.13 9.11
N VAL A 280 -1.63 -19.47 7.98
CA VAL A 280 -0.65 -19.45 6.87
C VAL A 280 0.58 -18.65 7.31
N ASP A 281 1.77 -19.23 7.08
CA ASP A 281 3.04 -18.61 7.43
C ASP A 281 3.24 -17.25 6.76
N LEU A 282 3.78 -16.28 7.51
CA LEU A 282 3.95 -14.91 7.05
C LEU A 282 4.88 -14.79 5.83
N SER A 283 5.83 -15.70 5.67
CA SER A 283 6.72 -15.75 4.51
C SER A 283 5.98 -16.17 3.24
N ILE A 284 5.03 -17.10 3.35
CA ILE A 284 4.15 -17.52 2.27
C ILE A 284 3.23 -16.36 1.88
N ILE A 285 2.62 -15.70 2.86
CA ILE A 285 1.77 -14.51 2.61
C ILE A 285 2.60 -13.41 1.94
N SER A 286 3.83 -13.18 2.35
CA SER A 286 4.73 -12.19 1.75
C SER A 286 5.00 -12.48 0.27
N ARG A 287 5.28 -13.74 -0.07
CA ARG A 287 5.44 -14.20 -1.46
C ARG A 287 4.16 -14.04 -2.27
N PHE A 288 3.04 -14.46 -1.72
CA PHE A 288 1.71 -14.34 -2.33
C PHE A 288 1.40 -12.87 -2.67
N LEU A 289 1.67 -11.96 -1.75
CA LEU A 289 1.48 -10.53 -1.95
C LEU A 289 2.53 -9.90 -2.87
N GLY A 290 3.68 -10.53 -3.10
CA GLY A 290 4.79 -9.95 -3.85
C GLY A 290 5.42 -8.77 -3.12
N HIS A 291 5.63 -8.90 -1.81
CA HIS A 291 6.39 -7.93 -1.03
C HIS A 291 7.89 -8.21 -1.14
N ALA A 292 8.67 -7.17 -1.43
CA ALA A 292 10.13 -7.29 -1.51
C ALA A 292 10.77 -7.46 -0.11
N GLN A 293 10.08 -7.00 0.94
CA GLN A 293 10.54 -7.07 2.32
C GLN A 293 9.43 -7.63 3.21
N LEU A 294 9.77 -8.60 4.07
CA LEU A 294 8.85 -9.25 5.01
C LEU A 294 8.22 -8.23 5.98
N GLU A 295 8.97 -7.18 6.33
CA GLU A 295 8.51 -6.08 7.19
C GLU A 295 7.21 -5.44 6.68
N THR A 296 7.03 -5.37 5.36
CA THR A 296 5.79 -4.84 4.74
C THR A 296 4.59 -5.75 5.02
N THR A 297 4.82 -7.05 5.29
CA THR A 297 3.78 -8.03 5.56
C THR A 297 3.42 -8.08 7.06
N ARG A 298 4.33 -7.68 7.94
CA ARG A 298 4.09 -7.63 9.40
C ARG A 298 2.88 -6.78 9.81
N ILE A 299 2.47 -5.82 8.97
CA ILE A 299 1.26 -5.03 9.21
C ILE A 299 -0.03 -5.87 9.22
N TYR A 300 -0.01 -7.08 8.68
CA TYR A 300 -1.13 -8.03 8.68
C TYR A 300 -1.05 -9.06 9.81
N ALA A 301 0.09 -9.12 10.48
CA ALA A 301 0.40 -10.10 11.52
C ALA A 301 0.03 -9.59 12.93
N THR A 302 -1.16 -9.02 13.10
CA THR A 302 -1.68 -8.74 14.43
C THR A 302 -2.37 -10.00 14.93
N PRO A 303 -1.81 -10.71 15.94
CA PRO A 303 -2.41 -11.93 16.46
C PRO A 303 -3.77 -11.59 17.10
N SER A 304 -4.80 -12.34 16.76
CA SER A 304 -6.05 -12.29 17.49
C SER A 304 -5.90 -13.00 18.84
N VAL A 305 -6.75 -12.62 19.82
CA VAL A 305 -6.79 -13.30 21.11
C VAL A 305 -7.01 -14.81 20.93
N GLU A 306 -7.83 -15.18 19.96
CA GLU A 306 -8.10 -16.57 19.61
C GLU A 306 -6.87 -17.30 19.08
N MET A 307 -6.06 -16.67 18.21
CA MET A 307 -4.78 -17.25 17.76
C MET A 307 -3.81 -17.45 18.92
N MET A 308 -3.73 -16.49 19.85
CA MET A 308 -2.89 -16.63 21.04
C MET A 308 -3.38 -17.78 21.92
N ARG A 309 -4.69 -17.89 22.16
CA ARG A 309 -5.30 -19.03 22.90
C ARG A 309 -4.96 -20.36 22.25
N ARG A 310 -5.14 -20.49 20.93
CA ARG A 310 -4.81 -21.75 20.20
C ARG A 310 -3.32 -22.07 20.25
N ALA A 311 -2.45 -21.07 20.22
CA ALA A 311 -1.00 -21.26 20.33
C ALA A 311 -0.62 -21.74 21.74
N ILE A 312 -1.19 -21.12 22.78
CA ILE A 312 -0.97 -21.50 24.18
C ILE A 312 -1.51 -22.92 24.44
N ALA A 313 -2.70 -23.26 23.91
CA ALA A 313 -3.31 -24.59 24.05
C ALA A 313 -2.50 -25.72 23.38
N LYS A 314 -1.64 -25.41 22.41
CA LYS A 314 -0.74 -26.35 21.77
C LYS A 314 0.59 -26.55 22.52
N MET A 315 0.92 -25.66 23.45
CA MET A 315 2.06 -25.88 24.33
C MET A 315 1.70 -27.00 25.31
N PRO A 316 2.58 -28.03 25.46
CA PRO A 316 2.39 -28.96 26.55
C PRO A 316 2.42 -28.14 27.85
N MET A 317 1.28 -27.97 28.48
CA MET A 317 1.28 -27.56 29.87
C MET A 317 2.05 -28.67 30.60
N ALA A 318 3.21 -28.32 31.18
CA ALA A 318 3.73 -29.11 32.27
C ALA A 318 2.54 -29.26 33.23
N ALA A 319 2.18 -30.51 33.53
CA ALA A 319 1.21 -30.76 34.58
C ALA A 319 1.65 -29.94 35.78
N LEU A 320 0.96 -28.82 36.00
CA LEU A 320 0.98 -28.22 37.29
C LEU A 320 0.23 -29.27 38.11
N ASP A 321 0.98 -30.05 38.90
CA ASP A 321 0.39 -30.87 39.93
C ASP A 321 -0.60 -29.95 40.65
N GLU A 322 -1.87 -30.36 40.68
CA GLU A 322 -2.93 -29.59 41.36
C GLU A 322 -2.76 -29.60 42.87
N ASP A 323 -1.65 -30.17 43.36
CA ASP A 323 -1.34 -30.06 44.78
C ASP A 323 -1.07 -28.60 45.14
N PRO A 324 -1.86 -28.06 46.03
CA PRO A 324 -1.66 -26.68 46.50
C PRO A 324 -0.24 -26.50 47.00
N ILE A 325 0.50 -25.55 46.44
CA ILE A 325 1.91 -25.23 46.79
C ILE A 325 2.05 -25.01 48.31
N TRP A 326 0.92 -24.76 48.99
CA TRP A 326 0.80 -24.57 50.43
C TRP A 326 -0.26 -25.51 51.00
N ASP A 327 0.17 -26.54 51.64
CA ASP A 327 -0.71 -27.33 52.52
C ASP A 327 -0.73 -26.74 53.93
N ALA A 328 -1.64 -27.20 54.75
CA ALA A 328 -1.81 -26.68 56.13
C ALA A 328 -0.54 -26.96 57.00
N ASP A 329 0.22 -27.99 56.65
CA ASP A 329 1.45 -28.33 57.34
C ASP A 329 2.62 -27.41 56.94
N ALA A 330 2.65 -27.01 55.66
CA ALA A 330 3.64 -26.02 55.18
C ALA A 330 3.37 -24.62 55.78
N ASP A 331 2.13 -24.22 55.95
CA ASP A 331 1.74 -22.96 56.59
C ASP A 331 2.14 -22.98 58.09
N ALA A 332 1.86 -24.07 58.79
CA ALA A 332 2.28 -24.25 60.19
C ALA A 332 3.79 -24.27 60.40
N MET A 333 4.52 -24.85 59.45
CA MET A 333 5.96 -24.88 59.44
C MET A 333 6.58 -23.50 59.18
N MET A 334 6.00 -22.74 58.24
CA MET A 334 6.41 -21.36 57.97
C MET A 334 6.08 -20.43 59.16
N ALA A 335 4.94 -20.58 59.78
CA ALA A 335 4.60 -19.83 61.01
C ALA A 335 5.63 -20.06 62.10
N LYS A 336 6.05 -21.32 62.32
CA LYS A 336 7.12 -21.66 63.24
C LYS A 336 8.46 -21.04 62.91
N LEU A 337 8.88 -21.14 61.62
CA LEU A 337 10.14 -20.55 61.14
C LEU A 337 10.16 -19.02 61.25
N CYS A 338 9.03 -18.38 61.13
CA CYS A 338 8.87 -16.91 61.26
C CYS A 338 8.61 -16.47 62.69
N GLY A 339 8.58 -17.39 63.69
CA GLY A 339 8.29 -17.07 65.06
C GLY A 339 6.83 -16.63 65.32
N LEU A 340 5.92 -16.97 64.43
CA LEU A 340 4.51 -16.72 64.51
C LEU A 340 3.81 -17.89 65.23
N ARG A 341 2.71 -17.60 65.95
CA ARG A 341 1.88 -18.60 66.65
C ARG A 341 0.62 -18.89 65.88
#